data_fae15f8d3b68a4a101bab800fa547465
#
_entry.id   fae15f8d3b68a4a101bab800fa547465
#
_cell.length_a   1.000
_cell.length_b   1.000
_cell.length_c   1.000
_cell.angle_alpha   90.00
_cell.angle_beta   90.00
_cell.angle_gamma   90.00
#
_symmetry.space_group_name_H-M   'P 1'
#
loop_
_entity.id
_entity.type
_entity.pdbx_description
1 polymer ?
#
loop_
_entity_poly.entity_id
_entity_poly.type
_entity_poly.pdbx_seq_one_letter_code
_entity_poly.pdbx_strand_id
1 'polypeptide(L)'
;MVSGEVTLERTGLQGEPVVLQRTRLGFVSEASLKVPKYHCDALAITDTTVIKVPAKELAEVLDRDPDFAIRWINMLNSEVKRLRLHCERLSMKSVKDRVLHLIDTEGKNGQYQVTSGLKSLAGELGVTHEALYRTLALLVKNKTIRRDEALLVLTRKFISSVA
;
A
#
# COMPACT_ATOMS: atom_id res chain seq x y z
N MET A 1 13.89 3.09 -4.29
CA MET A 1 13.08 3.68 -5.37
C MET A 1 13.30 5.18 -5.38
N VAL A 2 13.51 5.79 -6.54
CA VAL A 2 13.78 7.24 -6.69
C VAL A 2 12.49 7.98 -7.01
N SER A 3 11.73 7.47 -7.97
CA SER A 3 10.44 8.05 -8.36
C SER A 3 9.50 6.99 -8.93
N GLY A 4 8.23 7.29 -9.02
CA GLY A 4 7.20 6.42 -9.57
C GLY A 4 6.48 5.59 -8.52
N GLU A 5 5.87 4.50 -8.96
CA GLU A 5 5.10 3.58 -8.11
C GLU A 5 5.29 2.14 -8.61
N VAL A 6 5.61 1.25 -7.67
CA VAL A 6 5.78 -0.20 -7.91
C VAL A 6 4.82 -0.97 -7.02
N THR A 7 4.17 -1.98 -7.58
CA THR A 7 3.47 -3.02 -6.80
C THR A 7 4.28 -4.31 -6.79
N LEU A 8 4.22 -5.01 -5.66
CA LEU A 8 4.61 -6.42 -5.57
C LEU A 8 3.34 -7.26 -5.67
N GLU A 9 3.30 -8.17 -6.62
CA GLU A 9 2.09 -8.92 -6.96
C GLU A 9 2.37 -10.42 -7.05
N ARG A 10 1.34 -11.20 -6.79
CA ARG A 10 1.31 -12.65 -7.08
C ARG A 10 0.04 -12.97 -7.88
N THR A 11 0.13 -13.98 -8.70
CA THR A 11 -1.06 -14.56 -9.33
C THR A 11 -1.83 -15.38 -8.29
N GLY A 12 -3.08 -15.04 -8.06
CA GLY A 12 -3.98 -15.79 -7.21
C GLY A 12 -4.41 -17.12 -7.84
N LEU A 13 -5.16 -17.92 -7.09
CA LEU A 13 -5.55 -19.27 -7.53
C LEU A 13 -6.45 -19.28 -8.77
N GLN A 14 -7.18 -18.20 -9.04
CA GLN A 14 -8.06 -18.03 -10.20
C GLN A 14 -7.44 -17.19 -11.32
N GLY A 15 -6.12 -16.89 -11.21
CA GLY A 15 -5.40 -16.10 -12.20
C GLY A 15 -5.49 -14.58 -11.99
N GLU A 16 -6.17 -14.13 -10.95
CA GLU A 16 -6.28 -12.70 -10.60
C GLU A 16 -4.97 -12.17 -9.96
N PRO A 17 -4.59 -10.91 -10.21
CA PRO A 17 -3.45 -10.30 -9.52
C PRO A 17 -3.80 -10.00 -8.05
N VAL A 18 -2.96 -10.45 -7.14
CA VAL A 18 -3.01 -10.14 -5.71
C VAL A 18 -1.89 -9.18 -5.39
N VAL A 19 -2.23 -7.95 -5.03
CA VAL A 19 -1.26 -6.92 -4.63
C VAL A 19 -0.85 -7.17 -3.18
N LEU A 20 0.42 -7.50 -2.98
CA LEU A 20 1.02 -7.75 -1.67
C LEU A 20 1.54 -6.47 -1.03
N GLN A 21 2.13 -5.61 -1.84
CA GLN A 21 2.76 -4.36 -1.40
C GLN A 21 2.71 -3.32 -2.50
N ARG A 22 2.62 -2.06 -2.09
CA ARG A 22 2.71 -0.88 -2.95
C ARG A 22 3.77 0.05 -2.40
N THR A 23 4.74 0.41 -3.21
CA THR A 23 5.87 1.25 -2.83
C THR A 23 5.96 2.47 -3.74
N ARG A 24 6.01 3.65 -3.14
CA ARG A 24 6.23 4.94 -3.82
C ARG A 24 7.57 5.56 -3.45
N LEU A 25 8.09 5.19 -2.30
CA LEU A 25 9.37 5.65 -1.78
C LEU A 25 10.00 4.55 -0.92
N GLY A 26 11.31 4.41 -0.95
CA GLY A 26 12.03 3.44 -0.14
C GLY A 26 12.47 2.21 -0.93
N PHE A 27 12.51 1.06 -0.28
CA PHE A 27 12.98 -0.19 -0.86
C PHE A 27 11.83 -1.00 -1.45
N VAL A 28 12.17 -1.80 -2.47
CA VAL A 28 11.27 -2.79 -3.08
C VAL A 28 11.93 -4.15 -2.92
N SER A 29 11.17 -5.13 -2.48
CA SER A 29 11.62 -6.51 -2.25
C SER A 29 12.63 -6.68 -1.09
N GLU A 30 12.59 -5.81 -0.08
CA GLU A 30 13.44 -5.90 1.12
C GLU A 30 13.29 -7.22 1.87
N ALA A 31 12.09 -7.83 1.83
CA ALA A 31 11.82 -9.14 2.43
C ALA A 31 12.58 -10.29 1.72
N SER A 32 13.09 -10.05 0.52
CA SER A 32 13.80 -11.06 -0.29
C SER A 32 15.32 -10.97 -0.17
N LEU A 33 15.86 -10.18 0.74
CA LEU A 33 17.31 -9.94 0.88
C LEU A 33 18.12 -11.23 1.11
N LYS A 34 17.56 -12.22 1.82
CA LYS A 34 18.23 -13.47 2.20
C LYS A 34 17.64 -14.72 1.55
N VAL A 35 16.83 -14.59 0.52
CA VAL A 35 16.22 -15.73 -0.17
C VAL A 35 16.78 -15.88 -1.58
N PRO A 36 16.90 -17.12 -2.10
CA PRO A 36 17.51 -17.39 -3.41
C PRO A 36 16.61 -16.98 -4.58
N LYS A 37 15.30 -16.83 -4.36
CA LYS A 37 14.31 -16.47 -5.39
C LYS A 37 13.31 -15.48 -4.83
N TYR A 38 12.89 -14.55 -5.66
CA TYR A 38 11.73 -13.72 -5.37
C TYR A 38 10.46 -14.57 -5.36
N HIS A 39 9.55 -14.24 -4.45
CA HIS A 39 8.28 -14.96 -4.29
C HIS A 39 7.09 -14.20 -4.90
N CYS A 40 7.36 -13.06 -5.53
CA CYS A 40 6.38 -12.20 -6.19
C CYS A 40 7.03 -11.45 -7.35
N ASP A 41 6.21 -10.92 -8.23
CA ASP A 41 6.62 -10.04 -9.32
C ASP A 41 6.59 -8.58 -8.86
N ALA A 42 7.47 -7.76 -9.44
CA ALA A 42 7.47 -6.30 -9.25
C ALA A 42 6.98 -5.65 -10.54
N LEU A 43 5.88 -4.91 -10.45
CA LEU A 43 5.25 -4.23 -11.57
C LEU A 43 5.32 -2.71 -11.38
N ALA A 44 5.89 -2.00 -12.35
CA ALA A 44 5.85 -0.55 -12.40
C ALA A 44 4.46 -0.08 -12.84
N ILE A 45 3.79 0.67 -11.97
CA ILE A 45 2.42 1.19 -12.21
C ILE A 45 2.45 2.53 -12.95
N THR A 46 3.51 3.28 -12.76
CA THR A 46 3.79 4.55 -13.45
C THR A 46 5.22 4.54 -13.99
N ASP A 47 5.62 5.57 -14.71
CA ASP A 47 7.03 5.78 -15.05
C ASP A 47 7.86 5.78 -13.77
N THR A 48 8.78 4.82 -13.67
CA THR A 48 9.47 4.50 -12.42
C THR A 48 10.97 4.47 -12.60
N THR A 49 11.68 5.14 -11.70
CA THR A 49 13.13 5.10 -11.61
C THR A 49 13.55 4.39 -10.33
N VAL A 50 14.39 3.36 -10.46
CA VAL A 50 14.94 2.59 -9.35
C VAL A 50 16.47 2.58 -9.37
N ILE A 51 17.08 2.53 -8.19
CA ILE A 51 18.50 2.20 -8.02
C ILE A 51 18.57 0.73 -7.63
N LYS A 52 19.31 -0.06 -8.39
CA LYS A 52 19.60 -1.44 -8.07
C LYS A 52 20.78 -1.48 -7.10
N VAL A 53 20.58 -2.10 -5.95
CA VAL A 53 21.63 -2.31 -4.94
C VAL A 53 21.89 -3.80 -4.85
N PRO A 54 23.14 -4.28 -5.06
CA PRO A 54 23.49 -5.67 -4.84
C PRO A 54 23.26 -6.07 -3.38
N ALA A 55 22.63 -7.23 -3.16
CA ALA A 55 22.29 -7.73 -1.83
C ALA A 55 23.53 -7.86 -0.91
N LYS A 56 24.67 -8.26 -1.49
CA LYS A 56 25.93 -8.38 -0.77
C LYS A 56 26.42 -7.03 -0.25
N GLU A 57 26.42 -6.01 -1.10
CA GLU A 57 26.83 -4.65 -0.71
C GLU A 57 25.92 -4.06 0.37
N LEU A 58 24.60 -4.28 0.24
CA LEU A 58 23.65 -3.86 1.26
C LEU A 58 23.91 -4.56 2.61
N ALA A 59 24.18 -5.87 2.59
CA ALA A 59 24.51 -6.61 3.80
C ALA A 59 25.80 -6.08 4.47
N GLU A 60 26.83 -5.80 3.67
CA GLU A 60 28.10 -5.24 4.16
C GLU A 60 27.92 -3.84 4.81
N VAL A 61 27.07 -3.01 4.22
CA VAL A 61 26.76 -1.69 4.80
C VAL A 61 25.97 -1.83 6.10
N LEU A 62 25.02 -2.74 6.17
CA LEU A 62 24.26 -3.01 7.40
C LEU A 62 25.16 -3.49 8.55
N ASP A 63 26.24 -4.22 8.24
CA ASP A 63 27.19 -4.70 9.26
C ASP A 63 28.17 -3.60 9.71
N ARG A 64 28.53 -2.67 8.83
CA ARG A 64 29.58 -1.68 9.07
C ARG A 64 29.07 -0.33 9.57
N ASP A 65 27.83 0.03 9.24
CA ASP A 65 27.23 1.33 9.57
C ASP A 65 26.03 1.14 10.50
N PRO A 66 26.24 1.27 11.83
CA PRO A 66 25.14 1.13 12.81
C PRO A 66 24.01 2.15 12.61
N ASP A 67 24.31 3.36 12.17
CA ASP A 67 23.29 4.38 11.93
C ASP A 67 22.43 4.02 10.71
N PHE A 68 23.04 3.47 9.67
CA PHE A 68 22.30 2.94 8.54
C PHE A 68 21.44 1.74 8.95
N ALA A 69 21.98 0.82 9.76
CA ALA A 69 21.24 -0.34 10.27
C ALA A 69 20.01 0.09 11.11
N ILE A 70 20.14 1.11 11.95
CA ILE A 70 19.02 1.68 12.71
C ILE A 70 17.94 2.25 11.76
N ARG A 71 18.35 3.02 10.75
CA ARG A 71 17.40 3.54 9.73
C ARG A 71 16.71 2.42 8.97
N TRP A 72 17.44 1.36 8.63
CA TRP A 72 16.89 0.16 8.00
C TRP A 72 15.85 -0.53 8.88
N ILE A 73 16.15 -0.74 10.17
CA ILE A 73 15.20 -1.32 11.14
C ILE A 73 13.95 -0.46 11.26
N ASN A 74 14.09 0.86 11.36
CA ASN A 74 12.96 1.78 11.46
C ASN A 74 12.08 1.73 10.19
N MET A 75 12.69 1.60 9.02
CA MET A 75 11.96 1.40 7.76
C MET A 75 11.19 0.08 7.80
N LEU A 76 11.82 -1.03 8.18
CA LEU A 76 11.14 -2.34 8.30
C LEU A 76 10.00 -2.30 9.33
N ASN A 77 10.17 -1.64 10.46
CA ASN A 77 9.11 -1.47 11.46
C ASN A 77 7.90 -0.70 10.87
N SER A 78 8.15 0.32 10.04
CA SER A 78 7.10 1.05 9.35
C SER A 78 6.36 0.17 8.33
N GLU A 79 7.09 -0.67 7.59
CA GLU A 79 6.49 -1.63 6.66
C GLU A 79 5.66 -2.69 7.40
N VAL A 80 6.14 -3.23 8.51
CA VAL A 80 5.38 -4.17 9.34
C VAL A 80 4.08 -3.52 9.84
N LYS A 81 4.14 -2.27 10.31
CA LYS A 81 2.94 -1.53 10.72
C LYS A 81 1.95 -1.39 9.55
N ARG A 82 2.42 -1.01 8.38
CA ARG A 82 1.61 -0.86 7.17
C ARG A 82 0.96 -2.19 6.77
N LEU A 83 1.71 -3.30 6.79
CA LEU A 83 1.18 -4.62 6.49
C LEU A 83 0.11 -5.06 7.50
N ARG A 84 0.27 -4.77 8.79
CA ARG A 84 -0.76 -5.03 9.81
C ARG A 84 -2.06 -4.26 9.53
N LEU A 85 -1.97 -2.98 9.21
CA LEU A 85 -3.13 -2.17 8.83
C LEU A 85 -3.80 -2.70 7.54
N HIS A 86 -3.01 -3.20 6.59
CA HIS A 86 -3.54 -3.84 5.40
C HIS A 86 -4.28 -5.15 5.73
N CYS A 87 -3.71 -6.02 6.56
CA CYS A 87 -4.37 -7.25 7.02
C CYS A 87 -5.67 -6.94 7.78
N GLU A 88 -5.64 -5.95 8.69
CA GLU A 88 -6.83 -5.48 9.40
C GLU A 88 -7.92 -5.03 8.42
N ARG A 89 -7.56 -4.22 7.43
CA ARG A 89 -8.46 -3.75 6.38
C ARG A 89 -9.09 -4.91 5.61
N LEU A 90 -8.30 -5.89 5.20
CA LEU A 90 -8.79 -7.07 4.47
C LEU A 90 -9.70 -7.96 5.31
N SER A 91 -9.58 -7.95 6.65
CA SER A 91 -10.47 -8.69 7.55
C SER A 91 -11.86 -8.05 7.71
N MET A 92 -12.02 -6.78 7.31
CA MET A 92 -13.29 -6.09 7.38
C MET A 92 -14.30 -6.67 6.39
N LYS A 93 -15.56 -6.86 6.82
CA LYS A 93 -16.60 -7.51 6.02
C LYS A 93 -17.13 -6.63 4.89
N SER A 94 -17.16 -5.31 5.07
CA SER A 94 -17.77 -4.41 4.08
C SER A 94 -16.71 -3.61 3.31
N VAL A 95 -16.95 -3.42 2.01
CA VAL A 95 -16.13 -2.55 1.15
C VAL A 95 -16.10 -1.12 1.68
N LYS A 96 -17.23 -0.65 2.23
CA LYS A 96 -17.35 0.65 2.89
C LYS A 96 -16.32 0.81 4.01
N ASP A 97 -16.25 -0.16 4.92
CA ASP A 97 -15.35 -0.08 6.07
C ASP A 97 -13.89 -0.12 5.63
N ARG A 98 -13.57 -0.95 4.63
CA ARG A 98 -12.21 -0.98 4.01
C ARG A 98 -11.80 0.37 3.44
N VAL A 99 -12.72 1.05 2.72
CA VAL A 99 -12.46 2.39 2.15
C VAL A 99 -12.25 3.42 3.26
N LEU A 100 -13.11 3.44 4.26
CA LEU A 100 -13.02 4.41 5.37
C LEU A 100 -11.74 4.19 6.18
N HIS A 101 -11.41 2.93 6.50
CA HIS A 101 -10.16 2.56 7.16
C HIS A 101 -8.93 3.00 6.37
N LEU A 102 -8.92 2.80 5.04
CA LEU A 102 -7.82 3.24 4.19
C LEU A 102 -7.61 4.75 4.28
N ILE A 103 -8.68 5.54 4.16
CA ILE A 103 -8.59 7.00 4.22
C ILE A 103 -8.11 7.46 5.61
N ASP A 104 -8.57 6.81 6.67
CA ASP A 104 -8.19 7.15 8.05
C ASP A 104 -6.72 6.81 8.35
N THR A 105 -6.27 5.61 7.97
CA THR A 105 -4.95 5.09 8.35
C THR A 105 -3.81 5.48 7.43
N GLU A 106 -4.06 5.65 6.14
CA GLU A 106 -3.05 5.99 5.13
C GLU A 106 -3.23 7.38 4.53
N GLY A 107 -4.38 8.02 4.77
CA GLY A 107 -4.62 9.40 4.38
C GLY A 107 -3.92 10.40 5.30
N LYS A 108 -3.75 11.63 4.81
CA LYS A 108 -3.30 12.77 5.61
C LYS A 108 -4.49 13.67 5.92
N ASN A 109 -4.76 13.92 7.20
CA ASN A 109 -5.88 14.77 7.63
C ASN A 109 -7.24 14.33 7.05
N GLY A 110 -7.48 13.01 6.96
CA GLY A 110 -8.71 12.45 6.38
C GLY A 110 -8.80 12.58 4.86
N GLN A 111 -7.68 12.78 4.17
CA GLN A 111 -7.58 12.87 2.72
C GLN A 111 -6.67 11.78 2.18
N TYR A 112 -7.13 11.02 1.21
CA TYR A 112 -6.37 9.96 0.56
C TYR A 112 -6.31 10.20 -0.95
N GLN A 113 -5.10 10.29 -1.50
CA GLN A 113 -4.86 10.46 -2.93
C GLN A 113 -4.77 9.10 -3.63
N VAL A 114 -5.69 8.84 -4.54
CA VAL A 114 -5.67 7.64 -5.41
C VAL A 114 -4.73 7.92 -6.58
N THR A 115 -3.51 7.41 -6.52
CA THR A 115 -2.48 7.68 -7.55
C THR A 115 -2.52 6.71 -8.74
N SER A 116 -2.95 5.47 -8.52
CA SER A 116 -2.90 4.37 -9.51
C SER A 116 -4.26 4.00 -10.10
N GLY A 117 -5.25 4.87 -9.89
CA GLY A 117 -6.61 4.66 -10.37
C GLY A 117 -7.43 3.65 -9.55
N LEU A 118 -8.74 3.67 -9.77
CA LEU A 118 -9.69 2.87 -8.97
C LEU A 118 -9.57 1.35 -9.20
N LYS A 119 -9.13 0.92 -10.37
CA LYS A 119 -8.93 -0.52 -10.65
C LYS A 119 -7.85 -1.10 -9.76
N SER A 120 -6.70 -0.40 -9.66
CA SER A 120 -5.60 -0.80 -8.81
C SER A 120 -5.97 -0.72 -7.33
N LEU A 121 -6.70 0.33 -6.93
CA LEU A 121 -7.23 0.46 -5.57
C LEU A 121 -8.19 -0.67 -5.20
N ALA A 122 -9.05 -1.11 -6.14
CA ALA A 122 -9.93 -2.25 -5.90
C ALA A 122 -9.15 -3.54 -5.60
N GLY A 123 -8.09 -3.81 -6.38
CA GLY A 123 -7.18 -4.94 -6.11
C GLY A 123 -6.52 -4.86 -4.72
N GLU A 124 -6.06 -3.68 -4.32
CA GLU A 124 -5.49 -3.44 -3.00
C GLU A 124 -6.50 -3.65 -1.85
N LEU A 125 -7.75 -3.30 -2.09
CA LEU A 125 -8.83 -3.52 -1.12
C LEU A 125 -9.40 -4.94 -1.16
N GLY A 126 -8.93 -5.81 -2.07
CA GLY A 126 -9.43 -7.18 -2.24
C GLY A 126 -10.90 -7.22 -2.67
N VAL A 127 -11.30 -6.33 -3.59
CA VAL A 127 -12.69 -6.23 -4.07
C VAL A 127 -12.73 -6.04 -5.59
N THR A 128 -13.90 -6.29 -6.22
CA THR A 128 -14.06 -5.98 -7.64
C THR A 128 -14.15 -4.47 -7.86
N HIS A 129 -13.76 -4.04 -9.05
CA HIS A 129 -13.84 -2.64 -9.45
C HIS A 129 -15.26 -2.08 -9.34
N GLU A 130 -16.26 -2.88 -9.74
CA GLU A 130 -17.69 -2.52 -9.69
C GLU A 130 -18.16 -2.35 -8.25
N ALA A 131 -17.74 -3.24 -7.33
CA ALA A 131 -18.09 -3.16 -5.92
C ALA A 131 -17.51 -1.89 -5.28
N LEU A 132 -16.24 -1.57 -5.60
CA LEU A 132 -15.61 -0.33 -5.14
C LEU A 132 -16.35 0.90 -5.69
N TYR A 133 -16.65 0.91 -7.01
CA TYR A 133 -17.28 2.05 -7.65
C TYR A 133 -18.66 2.34 -7.05
N ARG A 134 -19.50 1.30 -6.86
CA ARG A 134 -20.81 1.41 -6.20
C ARG A 134 -20.68 1.93 -4.77
N THR A 135 -19.69 1.42 -4.03
CA THR A 135 -19.46 1.85 -2.65
C THR A 135 -19.08 3.31 -2.57
N LEU A 136 -18.15 3.77 -3.41
CA LEU A 136 -17.73 5.18 -3.46
C LEU A 136 -18.91 6.09 -3.82
N ALA A 137 -19.75 5.71 -4.80
CA ALA A 137 -20.93 6.48 -5.16
C ALA A 137 -21.93 6.60 -3.98
N LEU A 138 -22.14 5.52 -3.22
CA LEU A 138 -23.00 5.54 -2.02
C LEU A 138 -22.40 6.41 -0.91
N LEU A 139 -21.10 6.33 -0.67
CA LEU A 139 -20.41 7.14 0.35
C LEU A 139 -20.48 8.63 0.03
N VAL A 140 -20.36 9.00 -1.25
CA VAL A 140 -20.53 10.39 -1.72
C VAL A 140 -21.99 10.83 -1.58
N LYS A 141 -22.95 10.02 -2.02
CA LYS A 141 -24.41 10.30 -1.89
C LYS A 141 -24.80 10.52 -0.44
N ASN A 142 -24.27 9.72 0.47
CA ASN A 142 -24.53 9.81 1.91
C ASN A 142 -23.70 10.89 2.61
N LYS A 143 -22.94 11.67 1.86
CA LYS A 143 -22.04 12.72 2.41
C LYS A 143 -21.05 12.21 3.46
N THR A 144 -20.67 10.93 3.41
CA THR A 144 -19.67 10.34 4.29
C THR A 144 -18.26 10.70 3.82
N ILE A 145 -18.06 10.70 2.50
CA ILE A 145 -16.87 11.20 1.86
C ILE A 145 -17.23 12.25 0.80
N ARG A 146 -16.27 13.09 0.44
CA ARG A 146 -16.25 13.87 -0.79
C ARG A 146 -15.21 13.25 -1.70
N ARG A 147 -15.48 13.19 -2.99
CA ARG A 147 -14.54 12.76 -4.02
C ARG A 147 -14.32 13.89 -5.00
N ASP A 148 -13.07 14.24 -5.19
CA ASP A 148 -12.62 15.22 -6.17
C ASP A 148 -11.59 14.53 -7.06
N GLU A 149 -12.01 14.15 -8.28
CA GLU A 149 -11.24 13.30 -9.20
C GLU A 149 -10.63 12.07 -8.52
N ALA A 150 -9.34 12.15 -8.19
CA ALA A 150 -8.57 11.10 -7.54
C ALA A 150 -8.40 11.30 -6.01
N LEU A 151 -8.98 12.35 -5.42
CA LEU A 151 -8.89 12.64 -4.00
C LEU A 151 -10.15 12.16 -3.28
N LEU A 152 -9.98 11.33 -2.26
CA LEU A 152 -11.05 10.90 -1.35
C LEU A 152 -10.88 11.65 -0.03
N VAL A 153 -11.95 12.31 0.44
CA VAL A 153 -11.92 13.14 1.65
C VAL A 153 -13.03 12.72 2.60
N LEU A 154 -12.70 12.37 3.84
CA LEU A 154 -13.69 12.16 4.90
C LEU A 154 -14.39 13.47 5.24
N THR A 155 -15.74 13.47 5.28
CA THR A 155 -16.53 14.67 5.64
C THR A 155 -16.80 14.79 7.13
N ARG A 156 -16.66 13.69 7.88
CA ARG A 156 -16.69 13.66 9.35
C ARG A 156 -15.40 13.00 9.81
N LYS A 157 -14.77 13.52 10.88
CA LYS A 157 -13.65 12.84 11.53
C LYS A 157 -14.16 11.47 11.99
N PHE A 158 -13.73 10.43 11.32
CA PHE A 158 -13.84 9.07 11.82
C PHE A 158 -12.84 9.00 12.97
N ILE A 159 -13.32 8.92 14.20
CA ILE A 159 -12.43 8.68 15.34
C ILE A 159 -12.09 7.20 15.24
N SER A 160 -10.90 6.92 14.73
CA SER A 160 -10.33 5.58 14.86
C SER A 160 -10.12 5.30 16.33
N SER A 161 -10.83 4.32 16.86
CA SER A 161 -10.65 3.81 18.22
C SER A 161 -9.43 2.89 18.30
N VAL A 162 -8.36 3.22 17.58
CA VAL A 162 -7.06 2.54 17.68
C VAL A 162 -6.19 3.38 18.60
N ALA A 163 -6.38 3.19 19.89
CA ALA A 163 -5.43 3.57 20.91
C ALA A 163 -4.27 2.55 20.94
#